data_74c901820fdf40183b53cda01a142ada
#
_entry.id   74c901820fdf40183b53cda01a142ada
#
_cell.length_a   1.000
_cell.length_b   1.000
_cell.length_c   1.000
_cell.angle_alpha   90.00
_cell.angle_beta   90.00
_cell.angle_gamma   90.00
#
_symmetry.space_group_name_H-M   'P 1'
#
loop_
_entity.id
_entity.type
_entity.pdbx_description
1 polymer ?
#
loop_
_entity_poly.entity_id
_entity_poly.type
_entity_poly.pdbx_seq_one_letter_code
_entity_poly.pdbx_strand_id
1 'polypeptide(L)'
;MSIHLLNKKADSLRSTNVLLTNINASKGMYDIIKSNLGPKGSYKMLVSSSGAIKITKDGNVLLNEMMIQHPTASMLSRICSSIDETLGDGSSSNLIVATSLIYLSEKYILYESIHPRIITQGFDQAKAILLDVLESMKIPINVKEHFDKELLYNVAKTCVRTKLPIVLADKLADDLVESIKIIYSPEKQIDLHMVEVVDVKKNMSINTKLVRGMVLDHGCRHPNMPNKLTKCFTLVLNVSLEYEKSEVFSSFVYSTAEDRDKLVASERKFTDDKVKKIIELKKSLIERKFKETNEMYNFAVFNQKGIDPISLDLLAKENIMALRRIKRRNLERIVLCCGGNACNNVYDLSEEDVGFAGLVYEICINDEKYTFIEDVVNPKSCTLYIQAPNDYTIKQIKDAIRDGLRSIKNCIEDQCVISGAGSFEIAAYCKLKEEEKKIRGKQKFSFDVYANSLLNIPKILLENSGLDIHETLFNAIDKYMADQSEPLGVDLDTGEPIVAHLKGIYDNYCVKKQIISIATAISQQILLVDEIIRAGKSMGEEK
;
A
#
# COMPACT_ATOMS: atom_id res chain seq x y z
N MET A 1 -28.20 18.51 -32.48
CA MET A 1 -27.88 19.41 -33.61
C MET A 1 -26.76 20.42 -33.30
N SER A 2 -26.68 21.02 -32.12
CA SER A 2 -25.68 22.07 -31.82
C SER A 2 -24.22 21.61 -31.81
N ILE A 3 -23.93 20.38 -31.38
CA ILE A 3 -22.54 19.88 -31.24
C ILE A 3 -21.90 19.57 -32.60
N HIS A 4 -22.67 19.03 -33.56
CA HIS A 4 -22.18 18.81 -34.93
C HIS A 4 -21.87 20.12 -35.69
N LEU A 5 -22.44 21.26 -35.21
CA LEU A 5 -22.10 22.59 -35.72
C LEU A 5 -20.75 23.08 -35.20
N LEU A 6 -20.41 22.67 -33.96
CA LEU A 6 -19.13 23.03 -33.29
C LEU A 6 -18.01 22.05 -33.65
N ASN A 7 -18.32 20.76 -33.74
CA ASN A 7 -17.36 19.73 -34.13
C ASN A 7 -18.07 18.62 -34.93
N LYS A 8 -17.80 18.52 -36.21
CA LYS A 8 -18.40 17.52 -37.12
C LYS A 8 -18.04 16.08 -36.82
N LYS A 9 -16.95 15.86 -36.06
CA LYS A 9 -16.45 14.51 -35.66
C LYS A 9 -16.88 14.10 -34.26
N ALA A 10 -17.69 14.91 -33.56
CA ALA A 10 -18.13 14.58 -32.20
C ALA A 10 -19.41 13.73 -32.26
N ASP A 11 -19.37 12.58 -31.59
CA ASP A 11 -20.56 11.76 -31.36
C ASP A 11 -21.19 12.16 -30.02
N SER A 12 -22.50 12.30 -29.99
CA SER A 12 -23.25 12.60 -28.77
C SER A 12 -24.39 11.61 -28.55
N LEU A 13 -24.45 11.09 -27.33
CA LEU A 13 -25.58 10.33 -26.79
C LEU A 13 -26.35 11.22 -25.82
N ARG A 14 -27.69 11.20 -25.88
CA ARG A 14 -28.54 12.10 -25.11
C ARG A 14 -29.60 11.39 -24.28
N SER A 15 -29.97 12.03 -23.18
CA SER A 15 -31.14 11.71 -22.35
C SER A 15 -31.21 10.27 -21.85
N THR A 16 -32.34 9.60 -22.02
CA THR A 16 -32.59 8.24 -21.48
C THR A 16 -31.58 7.19 -21.94
N ASN A 17 -31.05 7.31 -23.17
CA ASN A 17 -30.02 6.39 -23.67
C ASN A 17 -28.71 6.52 -22.92
N VAL A 18 -28.33 7.73 -22.50
CA VAL A 18 -27.13 7.97 -21.67
C VAL A 18 -27.29 7.32 -20.30
N LEU A 19 -28.44 7.58 -19.67
CA LEU A 19 -28.72 7.03 -18.35
C LEU A 19 -28.72 5.50 -18.38
N LEU A 20 -29.40 4.89 -19.35
CA LEU A 20 -29.40 3.43 -19.54
C LEU A 20 -27.99 2.87 -19.76
N THR A 21 -27.18 3.54 -20.57
CA THR A 21 -25.80 3.12 -20.84
C THR A 21 -24.94 3.20 -19.58
N ASN A 22 -25.08 4.26 -18.78
CA ASN A 22 -24.38 4.44 -17.52
C ASN A 22 -24.78 3.39 -16.47
N ILE A 23 -26.09 3.09 -16.38
CA ILE A 23 -26.62 2.07 -15.47
C ILE A 23 -26.11 0.68 -15.88
N ASN A 24 -26.16 0.34 -17.17
CA ASN A 24 -25.69 -0.95 -17.67
C ASN A 24 -24.17 -1.12 -17.44
N ALA A 25 -23.38 -0.07 -17.66
CA ALA A 25 -21.95 -0.09 -17.36
C ALA A 25 -21.67 -0.29 -15.87
N SER A 26 -22.44 0.38 -15.01
CA SER A 26 -22.33 0.23 -13.55
C SER A 26 -22.71 -1.19 -13.11
N LYS A 27 -23.77 -1.76 -13.68
CA LYS A 27 -24.20 -3.13 -13.40
C LYS A 27 -23.16 -4.17 -13.84
N GLY A 28 -22.54 -3.98 -15.01
CA GLY A 28 -21.45 -4.81 -15.48
C GLY A 28 -20.23 -4.78 -14.53
N MET A 29 -19.89 -3.60 -14.02
CA MET A 29 -18.83 -3.44 -13.03
C MET A 29 -19.14 -4.14 -11.70
N TYR A 30 -20.39 -4.00 -11.22
CA TYR A 30 -20.88 -4.69 -10.03
C TYR A 30 -20.75 -6.22 -10.16
N ASP A 31 -21.24 -6.79 -11.28
CA ASP A 31 -21.22 -8.23 -11.52
C ASP A 31 -19.80 -8.82 -11.56
N ILE A 32 -18.83 -8.04 -12.04
CA ILE A 32 -17.43 -8.47 -12.09
C ILE A 32 -16.82 -8.49 -10.68
N ILE A 33 -17.10 -7.50 -9.83
CA ILE A 33 -16.40 -7.32 -8.56
C ILE A 33 -17.06 -8.07 -7.41
N LYS A 34 -18.38 -8.28 -7.44
CA LYS A 34 -19.11 -8.92 -6.34
C LYS A 34 -18.49 -10.24 -5.88
N SER A 35 -18.02 -11.07 -6.80
CA SER A 35 -17.44 -12.37 -6.48
C SER A 35 -16.05 -12.31 -5.83
N ASN A 36 -15.37 -11.15 -5.84
CA ASN A 36 -14.06 -10.99 -5.22
C ASN A 36 -14.15 -10.52 -3.75
N LEU A 37 -15.33 -10.03 -3.32
CA LEU A 37 -15.49 -9.44 -2.00
C LEU A 37 -15.38 -10.46 -0.86
N GLY A 38 -14.64 -10.08 0.18
CA GLY A 38 -14.57 -10.81 1.45
C GLY A 38 -13.55 -11.97 1.48
N PRO A 39 -13.40 -12.62 2.64
CA PRO A 39 -12.39 -13.67 2.84
C PRO A 39 -12.66 -14.92 1.98
N LYS A 40 -13.92 -15.26 1.73
CA LYS A 40 -14.35 -16.39 0.89
C LYS A 40 -14.59 -16.03 -0.58
N GLY A 41 -14.23 -14.80 -1.01
CA GLY A 41 -14.32 -14.38 -2.41
C GLY A 41 -13.41 -15.19 -3.33
N SER A 42 -13.76 -15.26 -4.63
CA SER A 42 -13.03 -15.99 -5.66
C SER A 42 -11.91 -15.16 -6.28
N TYR A 43 -10.91 -15.84 -6.86
CA TYR A 43 -9.85 -15.20 -7.64
C TYR A 43 -10.28 -14.94 -9.09
N LYS A 44 -9.76 -13.89 -9.69
CA LYS A 44 -9.88 -13.61 -11.11
C LYS A 44 -8.54 -13.84 -11.81
N MET A 45 -8.60 -14.45 -12.98
CA MET A 45 -7.44 -14.63 -13.85
C MET A 45 -7.53 -13.65 -15.01
N LEU A 46 -6.52 -12.84 -15.17
CA LEU A 46 -6.36 -11.90 -16.27
C LEU A 46 -5.27 -12.42 -17.20
N VAL A 47 -5.57 -12.45 -18.49
CA VAL A 47 -4.62 -12.81 -19.53
C VAL A 47 -4.40 -11.57 -20.39
N SER A 48 -3.15 -11.07 -20.42
CA SER A 48 -2.79 -9.92 -21.24
C SER A 48 -2.68 -10.30 -22.72
N SER A 49 -2.65 -9.31 -23.61
CA SER A 49 -2.43 -9.52 -25.04
C SER A 49 -1.07 -10.20 -25.36
N SER A 50 -0.09 -10.08 -24.48
CA SER A 50 1.21 -10.76 -24.57
C SER A 50 1.20 -12.20 -24.04
N GLY A 51 0.05 -12.72 -23.57
CA GLY A 51 -0.06 -14.05 -22.96
C GLY A 51 0.39 -14.12 -21.50
N ALA A 52 0.76 -12.99 -20.89
CA ALA A 52 1.10 -12.96 -19.46
C ALA A 52 -0.17 -13.15 -18.62
N ILE A 53 -0.10 -14.09 -17.66
CA ILE A 53 -1.20 -14.41 -16.77
C ILE A 53 -1.01 -13.66 -15.45
N LYS A 54 -2.08 -13.05 -14.93
CA LYS A 54 -2.12 -12.42 -13.62
C LYS A 54 -3.33 -12.95 -12.85
N ILE A 55 -3.12 -13.46 -11.66
CA ILE A 55 -4.19 -13.93 -10.78
C ILE A 55 -4.30 -12.94 -9.62
N THR A 56 -5.48 -12.39 -9.41
CA THR A 56 -5.72 -11.41 -8.34
C THR A 56 -7.09 -11.60 -7.71
N LYS A 57 -7.20 -11.22 -6.44
CA LYS A 57 -8.45 -11.06 -5.70
C LYS A 57 -8.73 -9.58 -5.42
N ASP A 58 -7.73 -8.72 -5.63
CA ASP A 58 -7.84 -7.29 -5.41
C ASP A 58 -8.65 -6.62 -6.54
N GLY A 59 -9.70 -5.88 -6.15
CA GLY A 59 -10.56 -5.17 -7.09
C GLY A 59 -9.84 -4.05 -7.84
N ASN A 60 -8.94 -3.31 -7.19
CA ASN A 60 -8.18 -2.24 -7.82
C ASN A 60 -7.23 -2.78 -8.91
N VAL A 61 -6.47 -3.82 -8.59
CA VAL A 61 -5.57 -4.48 -9.53
C VAL A 61 -6.35 -5.05 -10.73
N LEU A 62 -7.53 -5.64 -10.48
CA LEU A 62 -8.39 -6.17 -11.52
C LEU A 62 -8.83 -5.07 -12.51
N LEU A 63 -9.32 -3.94 -12.00
CA LEU A 63 -9.84 -2.86 -12.81
C LEU A 63 -8.76 -2.11 -13.60
N ASN A 64 -7.58 -1.96 -13.05
CA ASN A 64 -6.46 -1.30 -13.72
C ASN A 64 -5.89 -2.13 -14.87
N GLU A 65 -5.90 -3.46 -14.76
CA GLU A 65 -5.45 -4.36 -15.82
C GLU A 65 -6.51 -4.59 -16.91
N MET A 66 -7.79 -4.37 -16.58
CA MET A 66 -8.87 -4.42 -17.57
C MET A 66 -8.81 -3.16 -18.43
N MET A 67 -8.67 -3.31 -19.74
CA MET A 67 -8.71 -2.19 -20.69
C MET A 67 -10.15 -1.65 -20.84
N ILE A 68 -10.61 -0.90 -19.84
CA ILE A 68 -11.96 -0.35 -19.78
C ILE A 68 -12.09 0.82 -20.76
N GLN A 69 -12.99 0.69 -21.73
CA GLN A 69 -13.23 1.73 -22.74
C GLN A 69 -14.42 2.65 -22.41
N HIS A 70 -15.38 2.17 -21.61
CA HIS A 70 -16.58 2.93 -21.27
C HIS A 70 -16.25 4.08 -20.30
N PRO A 71 -16.66 5.34 -20.55
CA PRO A 71 -16.27 6.49 -19.75
C PRO A 71 -16.72 6.38 -18.28
N THR A 72 -17.94 5.94 -18.03
CA THR A 72 -18.48 5.73 -16.67
C THR A 72 -17.71 4.65 -15.91
N ALA A 73 -17.42 3.52 -16.55
CA ALA A 73 -16.65 2.46 -15.94
C ALA A 73 -15.19 2.88 -15.70
N SER A 74 -14.59 3.67 -16.61
CA SER A 74 -13.25 4.24 -16.41
C SER A 74 -13.23 5.24 -15.24
N MET A 75 -14.28 6.05 -15.06
CA MET A 75 -14.41 6.95 -13.92
C MET A 75 -14.48 6.15 -12.60
N LEU A 76 -15.31 5.11 -12.53
CA LEU A 76 -15.43 4.23 -11.37
C LEU A 76 -14.11 3.52 -11.03
N SER A 77 -13.38 3.06 -12.05
CA SER A 77 -12.05 2.44 -11.87
C SER A 77 -11.03 3.42 -11.28
N ARG A 78 -10.94 4.64 -11.80
CA ARG A 78 -10.00 5.67 -11.28
C ARG A 78 -10.26 6.02 -9.82
N ILE A 79 -11.53 6.02 -9.42
CA ILE A 79 -11.90 6.30 -8.03
C ILE A 79 -11.51 5.13 -7.13
N CYS A 80 -11.73 3.89 -7.57
CA CYS A 80 -11.25 2.72 -6.88
C CYS A 80 -9.74 2.79 -6.64
N SER A 81 -8.97 3.20 -7.65
CA SER A 81 -7.52 3.39 -7.53
C SER A 81 -7.14 4.51 -6.56
N SER A 82 -7.86 5.63 -6.58
CA SER A 82 -7.60 6.74 -5.65
C SER A 82 -7.86 6.35 -4.19
N ILE A 83 -8.90 5.56 -3.92
CA ILE A 83 -9.20 5.05 -2.58
C ILE A 83 -8.12 4.07 -2.13
N ASP A 84 -7.71 3.17 -3.01
CA ASP A 84 -6.64 2.22 -2.72
C ASP A 84 -5.31 2.93 -2.41
N GLU A 85 -4.97 3.97 -3.14
CA GLU A 85 -3.77 4.78 -2.90
C GLU A 85 -3.81 5.55 -1.58
N THR A 86 -4.98 5.98 -1.12
CA THR A 86 -5.13 6.78 0.11
C THR A 86 -5.35 5.91 1.34
N LEU A 87 -6.29 4.98 1.29
CA LEU A 87 -6.74 4.18 2.43
C LEU A 87 -6.18 2.76 2.44
N GLY A 88 -5.87 2.20 1.27
CA GLY A 88 -5.34 0.84 1.10
C GLY A 88 -6.39 -0.27 1.27
N ASP A 89 -7.59 0.02 1.76
CA ASP A 89 -8.67 -0.95 1.94
C ASP A 89 -10.03 -0.35 1.57
N GLY A 90 -11.05 -1.20 1.39
CA GLY A 90 -12.42 -0.78 1.10
C GLY A 90 -12.68 -0.35 -0.35
N SER A 91 -11.71 -0.47 -1.25
CA SER A 91 -11.84 -0.12 -2.67
C SER A 91 -12.97 -0.88 -3.35
N SER A 92 -13.05 -2.21 -3.17
CA SER A 92 -14.12 -3.07 -3.70
C SER A 92 -15.49 -2.75 -3.08
N SER A 93 -15.55 -2.55 -1.77
CA SER A 93 -16.79 -2.20 -1.04
C SER A 93 -17.36 -0.85 -1.53
N ASN A 94 -16.51 0.15 -1.70
CA ASN A 94 -16.92 1.45 -2.22
C ASN A 94 -17.53 1.34 -3.63
N LEU A 95 -16.87 0.57 -4.50
CA LEU A 95 -17.37 0.36 -5.85
C LEU A 95 -18.71 -0.37 -5.87
N ILE A 96 -18.87 -1.38 -5.02
CA ILE A 96 -20.15 -2.12 -4.87
C ILE A 96 -21.26 -1.19 -4.42
N VAL A 97 -21.03 -0.33 -3.42
CA VAL A 97 -22.04 0.62 -2.95
C VAL A 97 -22.36 1.66 -4.04
N ALA A 98 -21.35 2.25 -4.67
CA ALA A 98 -21.54 3.24 -5.72
C ALA A 98 -22.33 2.69 -6.92
N THR A 99 -21.93 1.51 -7.39
CA THR A 99 -22.65 0.84 -8.51
C THR A 99 -24.05 0.42 -8.11
N SER A 100 -24.25 -0.04 -6.86
CA SER A 100 -25.57 -0.40 -6.33
C SER A 100 -26.51 0.80 -6.26
N LEU A 101 -26.04 1.95 -5.80
CA LEU A 101 -26.82 3.19 -5.78
C LEU A 101 -27.31 3.57 -7.20
N ILE A 102 -26.46 3.36 -8.21
CA ILE A 102 -26.80 3.70 -9.59
C ILE A 102 -27.83 2.71 -10.15
N TYR A 103 -27.58 1.40 -10.07
CA TYR A 103 -28.48 0.44 -10.72
C TYR A 103 -29.79 0.28 -9.97
N LEU A 104 -29.83 0.37 -8.64
CA LEU A 104 -31.09 0.31 -7.89
C LEU A 104 -31.97 1.56 -8.14
N SER A 105 -31.37 2.68 -8.51
CA SER A 105 -32.12 3.89 -8.91
C SER A 105 -32.86 3.72 -10.23
N GLU A 106 -32.47 2.74 -11.07
CA GLU A 106 -33.09 2.47 -12.38
C GLU A 106 -34.61 2.33 -12.26
N LYS A 107 -35.07 1.51 -11.30
CA LYS A 107 -36.50 1.27 -11.07
C LYS A 107 -37.29 2.56 -10.91
N TYR A 108 -36.79 3.48 -10.11
CA TYR A 108 -37.51 4.70 -9.77
C TYR A 108 -37.41 5.78 -10.86
N ILE A 109 -36.29 5.83 -11.57
CA ILE A 109 -36.09 6.83 -12.65
C ILE A 109 -36.83 6.43 -13.92
N LEU A 110 -36.69 5.17 -14.37
CA LEU A 110 -37.21 4.73 -15.66
C LEU A 110 -38.69 4.29 -15.59
N TYR A 111 -39.08 3.55 -14.55
CA TYR A 111 -40.42 3.01 -14.45
C TYR A 111 -41.37 3.94 -13.68
N GLU A 112 -40.93 4.59 -12.62
CA GLU A 112 -41.75 5.50 -11.81
C GLU A 112 -41.61 6.96 -12.24
N SER A 113 -40.77 7.25 -13.24
CA SER A 113 -40.55 8.59 -13.83
C SER A 113 -40.18 9.65 -12.78
N ILE A 114 -39.35 9.26 -11.77
CA ILE A 114 -38.85 10.21 -10.77
C ILE A 114 -37.62 10.89 -11.34
N HIS A 115 -37.60 12.22 -11.28
CA HIS A 115 -36.44 12.97 -11.78
C HIS A 115 -35.17 12.65 -10.98
N PRO A 116 -34.02 12.37 -11.61
CA PRO A 116 -32.75 12.00 -10.95
C PRO A 116 -32.33 12.96 -9.84
N ARG A 117 -32.60 14.28 -10.00
CA ARG A 117 -32.28 15.29 -9.01
C ARG A 117 -33.00 15.08 -7.67
N ILE A 118 -34.23 14.53 -7.67
CA ILE A 118 -34.95 14.24 -6.43
C ILE A 118 -34.27 13.09 -5.67
N ILE A 119 -33.80 12.07 -6.44
CA ILE A 119 -33.08 10.93 -5.89
C ILE A 119 -31.74 11.37 -5.28
N THR A 120 -30.99 12.20 -6.01
CA THR A 120 -29.69 12.70 -5.51
C THR A 120 -29.83 13.56 -4.26
N GLN A 121 -30.86 14.41 -4.18
CA GLN A 121 -31.15 15.17 -2.96
C GLN A 121 -31.48 14.26 -1.76
N GLY A 122 -32.21 13.17 -1.98
CA GLY A 122 -32.46 12.19 -0.94
C GLY A 122 -31.20 11.42 -0.51
N PHE A 123 -30.27 11.20 -1.43
CA PHE A 123 -28.95 10.62 -1.08
C PHE A 123 -28.15 11.53 -0.15
N ASP A 124 -28.19 12.85 -0.32
CA ASP A 124 -27.51 13.78 0.59
C ASP A 124 -28.09 13.72 2.01
N GLN A 125 -29.42 13.62 2.12
CA GLN A 125 -30.09 13.48 3.42
C GLN A 125 -29.76 12.13 4.07
N ALA A 126 -29.81 11.03 3.31
CA ALA A 126 -29.43 9.70 3.80
C ALA A 126 -27.96 9.66 4.24
N LYS A 127 -27.05 10.29 3.48
CA LYS A 127 -25.63 10.41 3.82
C LYS A 127 -25.41 11.09 5.18
N ALA A 128 -26.11 12.17 5.47
CA ALA A 128 -25.97 12.87 6.75
C ALA A 128 -26.35 11.95 7.92
N ILE A 129 -27.48 11.26 7.81
CA ILE A 129 -27.93 10.30 8.83
C ILE A 129 -26.94 9.15 9.01
N LEU A 130 -26.38 8.63 7.89
CA LEU A 130 -25.40 7.55 7.95
C LEU A 130 -24.10 7.95 8.62
N LEU A 131 -23.66 9.19 8.44
CA LEU A 131 -22.47 9.70 9.13
C LEU A 131 -22.73 9.82 10.65
N ASP A 132 -23.94 10.20 11.06
CA ASP A 132 -24.32 10.24 12.48
C ASP A 132 -24.37 8.82 13.09
N VAL A 133 -24.92 7.84 12.36
CA VAL A 133 -24.89 6.42 12.77
C VAL A 133 -23.46 5.92 12.91
N LEU A 134 -22.61 6.23 11.94
CA LEU A 134 -21.20 5.83 11.95
C LEU A 134 -20.47 6.42 13.16
N GLU A 135 -20.76 7.68 13.50
CA GLU A 135 -20.19 8.36 14.67
C GLU A 135 -20.61 7.70 15.99
N SER A 136 -21.85 7.23 16.08
CA SER A 136 -22.37 6.55 17.28
C SER A 136 -21.79 5.13 17.48
N MET A 137 -21.30 4.49 16.41
CA MET A 137 -20.76 3.14 16.45
C MET A 137 -19.24 3.06 16.66
N LYS A 138 -18.58 4.19 16.92
CA LYS A 138 -17.16 4.25 17.19
C LYS A 138 -16.77 3.52 18.47
N ILE A 139 -15.76 2.68 18.35
CA ILE A 139 -15.08 2.07 19.48
C ILE A 139 -13.75 2.83 19.64
N PRO A 140 -13.61 3.67 20.68
CA PRO A 140 -12.41 4.47 20.89
C PRO A 140 -11.23 3.60 21.28
N ILE A 141 -10.05 3.95 20.76
CA ILE A 141 -8.79 3.26 21.06
C ILE A 141 -7.78 4.31 21.54
N ASN A 142 -7.11 4.03 22.65
CA ASN A 142 -6.10 4.94 23.16
C ASN A 142 -4.68 4.40 22.88
N VAL A 143 -4.27 4.43 21.61
CA VAL A 143 -2.96 3.92 21.17
C VAL A 143 -1.81 4.77 21.72
N LYS A 144 -2.04 6.06 21.99
CA LYS A 144 -0.99 6.96 22.48
C LYS A 144 -0.51 6.63 23.89
N GLU A 145 -1.42 6.18 24.76
CA GLU A 145 -1.09 5.80 26.14
C GLU A 145 -0.77 4.32 26.26
N HIS A 146 -1.43 3.48 25.50
CA HIS A 146 -1.23 2.04 25.53
C HIS A 146 -1.28 1.47 24.10
N PHE A 147 -0.14 0.91 23.66
CA PHE A 147 -0.07 0.25 22.35
C PHE A 147 -0.75 -1.13 22.46
N ASP A 148 -2.05 -1.19 22.16
CA ASP A 148 -2.81 -2.44 22.17
C ASP A 148 -2.44 -3.30 20.95
N LYS A 149 -1.49 -4.22 21.18
CA LYS A 149 -1.00 -5.12 20.13
C LYS A 149 -2.09 -6.06 19.64
N GLU A 150 -2.97 -6.54 20.51
CA GLU A 150 -3.99 -7.53 20.17
C GLU A 150 -5.05 -6.92 19.25
N LEU A 151 -5.50 -5.70 19.54
CA LEU A 151 -6.47 -5.00 18.71
C LEU A 151 -5.88 -4.70 17.32
N LEU A 152 -4.66 -4.15 17.26
CA LEU A 152 -3.99 -3.85 15.99
C LEU A 152 -3.72 -5.13 15.18
N TYR A 153 -3.39 -6.25 15.85
CA TYR A 153 -3.28 -7.55 15.21
C TYR A 153 -4.60 -7.99 14.58
N ASN A 154 -5.71 -7.83 15.29
CA ASN A 154 -7.03 -8.19 14.80
C ASN A 154 -7.45 -7.31 13.60
N VAL A 155 -7.14 -6.01 13.61
CA VAL A 155 -7.38 -5.11 12.47
C VAL A 155 -6.55 -5.55 11.25
N ALA A 156 -5.26 -5.81 11.44
CA ALA A 156 -4.39 -6.29 10.36
C ALA A 156 -4.86 -7.63 9.80
N LYS A 157 -5.22 -8.56 10.68
CA LYS A 157 -5.72 -9.89 10.35
C LYS A 157 -7.00 -9.83 9.53
N THR A 158 -7.94 -8.96 9.90
CA THR A 158 -9.19 -8.76 9.15
C THR A 158 -8.90 -8.31 7.71
N CYS A 159 -8.00 -7.36 7.52
CA CYS A 159 -7.61 -6.86 6.21
C CYS A 159 -6.88 -7.93 5.38
N VAL A 160 -5.81 -8.54 5.93
CA VAL A 160 -4.93 -9.46 5.18
C VAL A 160 -5.62 -10.79 4.83
N ARG A 161 -6.50 -11.30 5.68
CA ARG A 161 -7.28 -12.55 5.42
C ARG A 161 -8.23 -12.44 4.23
N THR A 162 -8.58 -11.24 3.80
CA THR A 162 -9.37 -11.05 2.57
C THR A 162 -8.58 -11.41 1.30
N LYS A 163 -7.24 -11.36 1.34
CA LYS A 163 -6.36 -11.50 0.18
C LYS A 163 -5.51 -12.76 0.19
N LEU A 164 -5.11 -13.23 1.37
CA LEU A 164 -4.16 -14.34 1.55
C LEU A 164 -4.78 -15.53 2.31
N PRO A 165 -4.22 -16.75 2.15
CA PRO A 165 -4.60 -17.92 2.94
C PRO A 165 -4.38 -17.67 4.44
N ILE A 166 -5.25 -18.24 5.29
CA ILE A 166 -5.34 -17.98 6.74
C ILE A 166 -3.98 -18.08 7.44
N VAL A 167 -3.25 -19.18 7.23
CA VAL A 167 -1.97 -19.43 7.92
C VAL A 167 -0.91 -18.37 7.59
N LEU A 168 -0.83 -17.96 6.33
CA LEU A 168 0.09 -16.92 5.89
C LEU A 168 -0.35 -15.53 6.36
N ALA A 169 -1.65 -15.27 6.31
CA ALA A 169 -2.24 -14.00 6.73
C ALA A 169 -2.02 -13.74 8.23
N ASP A 170 -2.19 -14.75 9.08
CA ASP A 170 -2.04 -14.60 10.53
C ASP A 170 -0.58 -14.32 10.90
N LYS A 171 0.38 -15.02 10.28
CA LYS A 171 1.80 -14.74 10.49
C LYS A 171 2.18 -13.35 10.01
N LEU A 172 1.69 -12.96 8.83
CA LEU A 172 1.96 -11.66 8.26
C LEU A 172 1.36 -10.52 9.10
N ALA A 173 0.18 -10.71 9.67
CA ALA A 173 -0.45 -9.72 10.55
C ALA A 173 0.43 -9.41 11.79
N ASP A 174 1.05 -10.41 12.40
CA ASP A 174 2.00 -10.20 13.50
C ASP A 174 3.23 -9.39 13.04
N ASP A 175 3.83 -9.76 11.89
CA ASP A 175 4.98 -9.07 11.32
C ASP A 175 4.65 -7.60 10.97
N LEU A 176 3.43 -7.32 10.49
CA LEU A 176 2.96 -5.97 10.18
C LEU A 176 2.80 -5.10 11.43
N VAL A 177 2.19 -5.63 12.50
CA VAL A 177 2.04 -4.89 13.76
C VAL A 177 3.40 -4.61 14.40
N GLU A 178 4.31 -5.57 14.38
CA GLU A 178 5.69 -5.36 14.84
C GLU A 178 6.42 -4.31 13.99
N SER A 179 6.23 -4.32 12.67
CA SER A 179 6.80 -3.31 11.76
C SER A 179 6.35 -1.90 12.12
N ILE A 180 5.05 -1.72 12.35
CA ILE A 180 4.49 -0.42 12.75
C ILE A 180 5.01 -0.02 14.13
N LYS A 181 5.10 -0.95 15.09
CA LYS A 181 5.65 -0.67 16.41
C LYS A 181 7.09 -0.15 16.36
N ILE A 182 7.90 -0.66 15.45
CA ILE A 182 9.30 -0.22 15.25
C ILE A 182 9.37 1.22 14.74
N ILE A 183 8.50 1.60 13.79
CA ILE A 183 8.52 2.93 13.18
C ILE A 183 7.66 3.96 13.92
N TYR A 184 6.78 3.51 14.84
CA TYR A 184 5.86 4.39 15.55
C TYR A 184 6.59 5.35 16.47
N SER A 185 6.27 6.62 16.35
CA SER A 185 6.69 7.69 17.25
C SER A 185 5.47 8.54 17.61
N PRO A 186 5.15 8.76 18.90
CA PRO A 186 3.95 9.52 19.31
C PRO A 186 3.91 10.97 18.80
N GLU A 187 5.08 11.54 18.51
CA GLU A 187 5.24 12.94 18.11
C GLU A 187 5.18 13.16 16.60
N LYS A 188 5.30 12.10 15.79
CA LYS A 188 5.41 12.19 14.33
C LYS A 188 4.35 11.34 13.65
N GLN A 189 3.94 11.79 12.46
CA GLN A 189 3.11 10.96 11.58
C GLN A 189 3.85 9.69 11.18
N ILE A 190 3.12 8.59 11.05
CA ILE A 190 3.68 7.30 10.65
C ILE A 190 4.07 7.35 9.17
N ASP A 191 5.36 7.23 8.88
CA ASP A 191 5.87 7.14 7.52
C ASP A 191 6.07 5.67 7.12
N LEU A 192 5.14 5.16 6.31
CA LEU A 192 5.18 3.78 5.81
C LEU A 192 6.37 3.51 4.88
N HIS A 193 7.04 4.56 4.37
CA HIS A 193 8.26 4.38 3.58
C HIS A 193 9.45 3.88 4.40
N MET A 194 9.36 3.89 5.73
CA MET A 194 10.37 3.31 6.61
C MET A 194 10.29 1.78 6.69
N VAL A 195 9.22 1.17 6.19
CA VAL A 195 9.10 -0.28 6.00
C VAL A 195 9.45 -0.62 4.56
N GLU A 196 10.60 -1.26 4.35
CA GLU A 196 10.99 -1.76 3.03
C GLU A 196 10.43 -3.15 2.81
N VAL A 197 10.09 -3.45 1.57
CA VAL A 197 9.65 -4.79 1.16
C VAL A 197 10.64 -5.32 0.13
N VAL A 198 11.40 -6.33 0.52
CA VAL A 198 12.37 -7.03 -0.36
C VAL A 198 11.82 -8.39 -0.71
N ASP A 199 11.72 -8.68 -1.99
CA ASP A 199 11.22 -9.94 -2.50
C ASP A 199 12.32 -10.79 -3.13
N VAL A 200 12.21 -12.08 -2.88
CA VAL A 200 13.15 -13.09 -3.42
C VAL A 200 12.37 -14.29 -3.94
N LYS A 201 12.67 -14.69 -5.16
CA LYS A 201 12.13 -15.92 -5.72
C LYS A 201 12.88 -17.11 -5.14
N LYS A 202 12.18 -18.04 -4.51
CA LYS A 202 12.74 -19.29 -4.00
C LYS A 202 11.77 -20.44 -4.19
N ASN A 203 12.25 -21.52 -4.78
CA ASN A 203 11.39 -22.58 -5.33
C ASN A 203 10.62 -23.46 -4.35
N MET A 204 10.75 -23.32 -3.02
CA MET A 204 10.23 -24.35 -2.13
C MET A 204 9.24 -23.92 -1.05
N SER A 205 9.14 -22.66 -0.67
CA SER A 205 8.19 -22.28 0.39
C SER A 205 7.88 -20.80 0.39
N ILE A 206 6.63 -20.49 0.68
CA ILE A 206 6.24 -19.11 1.02
C ILE A 206 6.72 -18.86 2.45
N ASN A 207 7.70 -17.99 2.60
CA ASN A 207 8.22 -17.60 3.90
C ASN A 207 8.43 -16.09 3.94
N THR A 208 7.57 -15.41 4.69
CA THR A 208 7.71 -13.99 4.97
C THR A 208 8.30 -13.84 6.36
N LYS A 209 9.30 -12.99 6.51
CA LYS A 209 9.98 -12.73 7.78
C LYS A 209 10.21 -11.24 7.94
N LEU A 210 9.94 -10.74 9.13
CA LEU A 210 10.33 -9.40 9.54
C LEU A 210 11.82 -9.40 9.95
N VAL A 211 12.61 -8.53 9.34
CA VAL A 211 13.99 -8.24 9.72
C VAL A 211 14.00 -6.91 10.48
N ARG A 212 14.39 -6.96 11.75
CA ARG A 212 14.59 -5.77 12.59
C ARG A 212 15.91 -5.11 12.23
N GLY A 213 15.88 -4.33 11.18
CA GLY A 213 17.05 -3.75 10.54
C GLY A 213 16.79 -3.60 9.05
N MET A 214 17.80 -3.87 8.24
CA MET A 214 17.70 -3.60 6.82
C MET A 214 18.20 -4.75 5.96
N VAL A 215 17.54 -4.97 4.83
CA VAL A 215 17.98 -5.88 3.77
C VAL A 215 18.19 -5.07 2.49
N LEU A 216 19.37 -5.19 1.90
CA LEU A 216 19.70 -4.57 0.62
C LEU A 216 19.64 -5.60 -0.51
N ASP A 217 19.13 -5.19 -1.65
CA ASP A 217 18.94 -5.99 -2.85
C ASP A 217 20.23 -6.22 -3.66
N HIS A 218 21.38 -6.02 -3.04
CA HIS A 218 22.70 -6.25 -3.65
C HIS A 218 23.76 -6.50 -2.59
N GLY A 219 24.91 -7.02 -3.00
CA GLY A 219 26.03 -7.36 -2.14
C GLY A 219 27.37 -6.86 -2.66
N CYS A 220 28.43 -7.29 -2.00
CA CYS A 220 29.79 -6.96 -2.34
C CYS A 220 30.16 -7.46 -3.74
N ARG A 221 30.87 -6.64 -4.48
CA ARG A 221 31.34 -7.00 -5.84
C ARG A 221 32.73 -7.64 -5.85
N HIS A 222 33.53 -7.40 -4.82
CA HIS A 222 34.88 -7.95 -4.76
C HIS A 222 34.88 -9.30 -4.02
N PRO A 223 35.49 -10.37 -4.59
CA PRO A 223 35.43 -11.72 -4.01
C PRO A 223 36.16 -11.87 -2.68
N ASN A 224 37.19 -11.06 -2.42
CA ASN A 224 37.99 -11.14 -1.18
C ASN A 224 37.42 -10.30 -0.03
N MET A 225 36.24 -9.69 -0.20
CA MET A 225 35.57 -9.00 0.90
C MET A 225 34.91 -9.99 1.86
N PRO A 226 34.87 -9.68 3.17
CA PRO A 226 34.26 -10.56 4.15
C PRO A 226 32.75 -10.65 3.94
N ASN A 227 32.18 -11.87 4.00
CA ASN A 227 30.75 -12.10 3.83
C ASN A 227 29.95 -11.97 5.13
N LYS A 228 30.62 -11.93 6.29
CA LYS A 228 29.99 -11.80 7.60
C LYS A 228 30.85 -10.97 8.53
N LEU A 229 30.26 -9.93 9.10
CA LEU A 229 30.90 -9.03 10.07
C LEU A 229 30.03 -8.97 11.32
N THR A 230 30.67 -9.16 12.47
CA THR A 230 30.06 -9.00 13.80
C THR A 230 30.59 -7.73 14.44
N LYS A 231 29.77 -7.02 15.22
CA LYS A 231 30.14 -5.75 15.87
C LYS A 231 30.77 -4.78 14.85
N CYS A 232 29.97 -4.33 13.91
CA CYS A 232 30.42 -3.62 12.73
C CYS A 232 30.12 -2.11 12.85
N PHE A 233 31.14 -1.30 12.65
CA PHE A 233 30.95 0.14 12.41
C PHE A 233 30.51 0.37 10.98
N THR A 234 29.50 1.23 10.78
CA THR A 234 28.88 1.50 9.48
C THR A 234 29.13 2.95 9.07
N LEU A 235 29.80 3.16 7.95
CA LEU A 235 30.03 4.48 7.37
C LEU A 235 29.16 4.66 6.13
N VAL A 236 28.33 5.70 6.13
CA VAL A 236 27.43 6.04 5.02
C VAL A 236 27.98 7.20 4.22
N LEU A 237 28.21 6.97 2.92
CA LEU A 237 28.84 7.94 2.04
C LEU A 237 27.96 8.28 0.82
N ASN A 238 28.01 9.53 0.42
CA ASN A 238 27.49 10.02 -0.86
C ASN A 238 28.63 10.65 -1.69
N VAL A 239 29.74 9.95 -1.81
CA VAL A 239 30.95 10.43 -2.48
C VAL A 239 31.32 9.49 -3.61
N SER A 240 31.69 10.06 -4.76
CA SER A 240 32.25 9.25 -5.83
C SER A 240 33.67 8.82 -5.47
N LEU A 241 33.87 7.49 -5.49
CA LEU A 241 35.14 6.82 -5.36
C LEU A 241 35.52 6.13 -6.69
N GLU A 242 34.95 6.61 -7.79
CA GLU A 242 35.29 6.25 -9.15
C GLU A 242 36.17 7.34 -9.76
N TYR A 243 36.96 6.96 -10.74
CA TYR A 243 37.65 7.92 -11.59
C TYR A 243 36.61 8.69 -12.41
N GLU A 244 36.44 9.96 -12.09
CA GLU A 244 35.55 10.86 -12.81
C GLU A 244 36.42 11.92 -13.55
N LYS A 245 36.13 12.11 -14.84
CA LYS A 245 36.63 13.30 -15.54
C LYS A 245 36.01 14.53 -14.92
N SER A 246 36.81 15.62 -14.81
CA SER A 246 36.30 16.89 -14.28
C SER A 246 35.03 17.32 -15.04
N GLU A 247 33.98 17.72 -14.33
CA GLU A 247 32.71 18.20 -14.91
C GLU A 247 32.88 19.55 -15.63
N VAL A 248 34.03 20.22 -15.43
CA VAL A 248 34.34 21.46 -16.09
C VAL A 248 34.90 21.17 -17.48
N PHE A 249 34.38 21.84 -18.49
CA PHE A 249 34.94 21.83 -19.86
C PHE A 249 36.35 22.44 -19.89
N SER A 250 37.28 21.87 -19.16
CA SER A 250 38.69 22.20 -19.18
C SER A 250 39.44 21.12 -19.94
N SER A 251 39.97 21.45 -21.09
CA SER A 251 40.92 20.61 -21.80
C SER A 251 42.31 20.86 -21.26
N PHE A 252 42.95 19.86 -20.67
CA PHE A 252 44.37 19.94 -20.39
C PHE A 252 45.13 19.69 -21.70
N VAL A 253 45.92 20.63 -22.11
CA VAL A 253 46.81 20.50 -23.26
C VAL A 253 48.15 19.99 -22.74
N TYR A 254 48.53 18.79 -23.12
CA TYR A 254 49.82 18.18 -22.82
C TYR A 254 50.63 18.05 -24.12
N SER A 255 51.93 18.34 -24.05
CA SER A 255 52.83 18.28 -25.19
C SER A 255 53.68 17.03 -25.21
N THR A 256 53.79 16.31 -24.10
CA THR A 256 54.60 15.09 -23.99
C THR A 256 53.81 13.91 -23.41
N ALA A 257 54.23 12.69 -23.73
CA ALA A 257 53.62 11.47 -23.17
C ALA A 257 53.81 11.38 -21.66
N GLU A 258 54.94 11.89 -21.14
CA GLU A 258 55.25 11.93 -19.70
C GLU A 258 54.30 12.84 -18.94
N ASP A 259 53.88 13.95 -19.52
CA ASP A 259 52.90 14.87 -18.86
C ASP A 259 51.51 14.27 -18.81
N ARG A 260 51.13 13.48 -19.81
CA ARG A 260 49.89 12.69 -19.81
C ARG A 260 49.87 11.67 -18.68
N ASP A 261 50.99 10.95 -18.52
CA ASP A 261 51.11 9.89 -17.50
C ASP A 261 51.09 10.53 -16.08
N LYS A 262 51.71 11.68 -15.90
CA LYS A 262 51.64 12.45 -14.65
C LYS A 262 50.22 12.93 -14.35
N LEU A 263 49.46 13.35 -15.36
CA LEU A 263 48.06 13.77 -15.20
C LEU A 263 47.20 12.60 -14.73
N VAL A 264 47.27 11.47 -15.43
CA VAL A 264 46.55 10.25 -15.06
C VAL A 264 46.93 9.77 -13.67
N ALA A 265 48.21 9.80 -13.31
CA ALA A 265 48.68 9.45 -11.98
C ALA A 265 48.16 10.39 -10.89
N SER A 266 48.06 11.70 -11.16
CA SER A 266 47.55 12.69 -10.20
C SER A 266 46.06 12.57 -9.97
N GLU A 267 45.27 12.33 -11.02
CA GLU A 267 43.83 12.08 -10.92
C GLU A 267 43.53 10.81 -10.12
N ARG A 268 44.30 9.74 -10.38
CA ARG A 268 44.19 8.51 -9.62
C ARG A 268 44.55 8.68 -8.15
N LYS A 269 45.62 9.43 -7.87
CA LYS A 269 46.07 9.75 -6.52
C LYS A 269 44.98 10.43 -5.70
N PHE A 270 44.17 11.28 -6.31
CA PHE A 270 43.04 11.95 -5.65
C PHE A 270 41.99 10.96 -5.16
N THR A 271 41.66 9.93 -5.98
CA THR A 271 40.72 8.86 -5.57
C THR A 271 41.33 7.97 -4.50
N ASP A 272 42.61 7.58 -4.67
CA ASP A 272 43.33 6.75 -3.69
C ASP A 272 43.48 7.48 -2.33
N ASP A 273 43.66 8.78 -2.30
CA ASP A 273 43.76 9.56 -1.07
C ASP A 273 42.42 9.63 -0.31
N LYS A 274 41.28 9.67 -1.01
CA LYS A 274 39.96 9.51 -0.38
C LYS A 274 39.81 8.15 0.28
N VAL A 275 40.21 7.06 -0.39
CA VAL A 275 40.15 5.70 0.17
C VAL A 275 41.07 5.55 1.36
N LYS A 276 42.29 6.13 1.32
CA LYS A 276 43.22 6.12 2.46
C LYS A 276 42.64 6.81 3.69
N LYS A 277 41.92 7.90 3.54
CA LYS A 277 41.25 8.59 4.63
C LYS A 277 40.19 7.71 5.32
N ILE A 278 39.42 6.93 4.54
CA ILE A 278 38.46 5.96 5.08
C ILE A 278 39.19 4.87 5.88
N ILE A 279 40.34 4.39 5.37
CA ILE A 279 41.16 3.39 6.07
C ILE A 279 41.78 3.95 7.36
N GLU A 280 42.25 5.20 7.34
CA GLU A 280 42.76 5.90 8.53
C GLU A 280 41.69 6.03 9.61
N LEU A 281 40.48 6.44 9.23
CA LEU A 281 39.34 6.50 10.16
C LEU A 281 39.03 5.14 10.78
N LYS A 282 38.99 4.07 9.97
CA LYS A 282 38.80 2.71 10.47
C LYS A 282 39.86 2.36 11.52
N LYS A 283 41.14 2.57 11.21
CA LYS A 283 42.27 2.22 12.12
C LYS A 283 42.16 2.97 13.43
N SER A 284 41.93 4.27 13.40
CA SER A 284 41.78 5.10 14.59
C SER A 284 40.62 4.65 15.50
N LEU A 285 39.45 4.37 14.91
CA LEU A 285 38.26 3.93 15.63
C LEU A 285 38.45 2.54 16.26
N ILE A 286 38.97 1.58 15.49
CA ILE A 286 39.17 0.22 15.99
C ILE A 286 40.22 0.19 17.10
N GLU A 287 41.35 0.91 16.95
CA GLU A 287 42.40 1.01 17.99
C GLU A 287 41.88 1.62 19.29
N ARG A 288 41.07 2.66 19.19
CA ARG A 288 40.46 3.31 20.36
C ARG A 288 39.48 2.39 21.05
N LYS A 289 38.55 1.78 20.30
CA LYS A 289 37.56 0.87 20.88
C LYS A 289 38.16 -0.41 21.39
N PHE A 290 39.22 -0.93 20.79
CA PHE A 290 39.95 -2.09 21.31
C PHE A 290 40.60 -1.79 22.66
N LYS A 291 41.13 -0.58 22.85
CA LYS A 291 41.68 -0.16 24.16
C LYS A 291 40.59 -0.02 25.23
N GLU A 292 39.36 0.34 24.86
CA GLU A 292 38.23 0.51 25.77
C GLU A 292 37.57 -0.83 26.15
N THR A 293 37.34 -1.74 25.20
CA THR A 293 36.50 -2.93 25.37
C THR A 293 37.25 -4.25 25.25
N ASN A 294 38.48 -4.26 24.77
CA ASN A 294 39.28 -5.44 24.44
C ASN A 294 38.58 -6.42 23.45
N GLU A 295 37.70 -5.89 22.59
CA GLU A 295 36.94 -6.63 21.59
C GLU A 295 37.32 -6.21 20.18
N MET A 296 37.24 -7.16 19.23
CA MET A 296 37.46 -6.85 17.80
C MET A 296 36.20 -6.29 17.13
N TYR A 297 36.35 -5.15 16.50
CA TYR A 297 35.31 -4.50 15.70
C TYR A 297 35.63 -4.57 14.23
N ASN A 298 34.60 -4.66 13.42
CA ASN A 298 34.68 -4.67 11.97
C ASN A 298 34.18 -3.34 11.39
N PHE A 299 34.35 -3.16 10.07
CA PHE A 299 33.97 -1.92 9.41
C PHE A 299 33.28 -2.19 8.07
N ALA A 300 32.18 -1.48 7.80
CA ALA A 300 31.46 -1.54 6.53
C ALA A 300 31.22 -0.13 5.97
N VAL A 301 31.31 0.00 4.67
CA VAL A 301 31.10 1.24 3.94
C VAL A 301 29.89 1.08 3.00
N PHE A 302 28.94 1.98 3.13
CA PHE A 302 27.73 2.02 2.31
C PHE A 302 27.73 3.30 1.46
N ASN A 303 27.98 3.18 0.15
CA ASN A 303 28.11 4.32 -0.74
C ASN A 303 26.95 4.43 -1.75
N GLN A 304 26.41 5.63 -1.91
CA GLN A 304 25.40 5.93 -2.94
C GLN A 304 26.00 5.96 -4.35
N LYS A 305 27.20 6.49 -4.46
CA LYS A 305 27.92 6.62 -5.73
C LYS A 305 28.70 5.34 -6.05
N GLY A 306 29.36 5.32 -7.18
CA GLY A 306 30.21 4.22 -7.58
C GLY A 306 31.50 4.13 -6.79
N ILE A 307 32.10 2.94 -6.77
CA ILE A 307 33.43 2.65 -6.25
C ILE A 307 34.20 1.90 -7.32
N ASP A 308 35.37 2.38 -7.66
CA ASP A 308 36.24 1.78 -8.67
C ASP A 308 36.77 0.39 -8.22
N PRO A 309 36.99 -0.57 -9.13
CA PRO A 309 37.53 -1.89 -8.79
C PRO A 309 38.82 -1.85 -7.99
N ILE A 310 39.71 -0.90 -8.28
CA ILE A 310 40.99 -0.73 -7.56
C ILE A 310 40.75 -0.20 -6.14
N SER A 311 39.85 0.74 -5.97
CA SER A 311 39.41 1.21 -4.65
C SER A 311 38.77 0.09 -3.83
N LEU A 312 37.99 -0.80 -4.47
CA LEU A 312 37.44 -1.99 -3.83
C LEU A 312 38.53 -2.97 -3.38
N ASP A 313 39.58 -3.18 -4.18
CA ASP A 313 40.71 -4.03 -3.82
C ASP A 313 41.47 -3.49 -2.59
N LEU A 314 41.69 -2.16 -2.53
CA LEU A 314 42.31 -1.52 -1.36
C LEU A 314 41.46 -1.68 -0.10
N LEU A 315 40.14 -1.54 -0.20
CA LEU A 315 39.21 -1.74 0.92
C LEU A 315 39.17 -3.22 1.34
N ALA A 316 39.19 -4.14 0.37
CA ALA A 316 39.19 -5.58 0.64
C ALA A 316 40.48 -6.05 1.38
N LYS A 317 41.66 -5.51 1.01
CA LYS A 317 42.92 -5.77 1.72
C LYS A 317 42.90 -5.39 3.18
N GLU A 318 42.13 -4.37 3.52
CA GLU A 318 41.92 -3.94 4.91
C GLU A 318 40.70 -4.60 5.57
N ASN A 319 40.13 -5.66 5.00
CA ASN A 319 38.92 -6.33 5.51
C ASN A 319 37.75 -5.37 5.75
N ILE A 320 37.49 -4.46 4.82
CA ILE A 320 36.33 -3.58 4.82
C ILE A 320 35.30 -4.11 3.86
N MET A 321 34.08 -4.33 4.32
CA MET A 321 32.94 -4.63 3.48
C MET A 321 32.46 -3.34 2.81
N ALA A 322 32.42 -3.26 1.48
CA ALA A 322 32.02 -2.05 0.78
C ALA A 322 30.91 -2.34 -0.26
N LEU A 323 29.80 -1.63 -0.12
CA LEU A 323 28.67 -1.66 -1.03
C LEU A 323 28.61 -0.34 -1.81
N ARG A 324 28.38 -0.44 -3.11
CA ARG A 324 28.32 0.69 -4.03
C ARG A 324 26.93 0.85 -4.66
N ARG A 325 26.57 2.05 -5.10
CA ARG A 325 25.34 2.36 -5.83
C ARG A 325 24.08 2.01 -5.05
N ILE A 326 24.10 2.25 -3.74
CA ILE A 326 22.93 2.05 -2.88
C ILE A 326 21.91 3.16 -3.20
N LYS A 327 20.63 2.78 -3.26
CA LYS A 327 19.53 3.73 -3.45
C LYS A 327 19.51 4.75 -2.31
N ARG A 328 19.27 6.03 -2.62
CA ARG A 328 19.27 7.12 -1.62
C ARG A 328 18.36 6.81 -0.42
N ARG A 329 17.16 6.31 -0.66
CA ARG A 329 16.22 5.93 0.43
C ARG A 329 16.80 4.87 1.36
N ASN A 330 17.54 3.92 0.83
CA ASN A 330 18.17 2.88 1.62
C ASN A 330 19.29 3.43 2.49
N LEU A 331 20.04 4.44 2.01
CA LEU A 331 21.04 5.13 2.85
C LEU A 331 20.39 5.90 3.99
N GLU A 332 19.32 6.63 3.74
CA GLU A 332 18.55 7.33 4.78
C GLU A 332 18.06 6.36 5.87
N ARG A 333 17.61 5.17 5.47
CA ARG A 333 17.20 4.10 6.39
C ARG A 333 18.38 3.51 7.16
N ILE A 334 19.56 3.30 6.53
CA ILE A 334 20.76 2.81 7.20
C ILE A 334 21.16 3.80 8.32
N VAL A 335 21.15 5.10 8.02
CA VAL A 335 21.42 6.14 9.02
C VAL A 335 20.42 6.09 10.18
N LEU A 336 19.13 5.89 9.89
CA LEU A 336 18.09 5.79 10.91
C LEU A 336 18.21 4.52 11.78
N CYS A 337 18.68 3.41 11.19
CA CYS A 337 18.83 2.13 11.89
C CYS A 337 20.13 2.06 12.69
N CYS A 338 21.26 2.41 12.06
CA CYS A 338 22.59 2.22 12.62
C CYS A 338 23.08 3.46 13.39
N GLY A 339 22.45 4.62 13.18
CA GLY A 339 22.97 5.90 13.65
C GLY A 339 24.06 6.44 12.72
N GLY A 340 24.76 7.49 13.16
CA GLY A 340 25.74 8.21 12.37
C GLY A 340 25.10 9.19 11.38
N ASN A 341 25.90 9.73 10.48
CA ASN A 341 25.48 10.70 9.48
C ASN A 341 25.87 10.25 8.07
N ALA A 342 25.11 10.70 7.06
CA ALA A 342 25.50 10.51 5.66
C ALA A 342 26.48 11.59 5.24
N CYS A 343 27.72 11.22 4.93
CA CYS A 343 28.79 12.15 4.62
C CYS A 343 28.90 12.40 3.11
N ASN A 344 28.97 13.67 2.73
CA ASN A 344 29.19 14.11 1.35
C ASN A 344 30.67 14.42 1.06
N ASN A 345 31.51 14.46 2.10
CA ASN A 345 32.93 14.73 2.00
C ASN A 345 33.72 13.72 2.85
N VAL A 346 34.82 13.21 2.30
CA VAL A 346 35.67 12.22 2.99
C VAL A 346 36.76 12.91 3.83
N TYR A 347 37.06 14.18 3.57
CA TYR A 347 38.14 14.88 4.27
C TYR A 347 37.74 15.34 5.68
N ASP A 348 36.43 15.52 5.91
CA ASP A 348 35.86 16.03 7.17
C ASP A 348 35.21 14.93 8.02
N LEU A 349 35.60 13.66 7.81
CA LEU A 349 35.02 12.54 8.54
C LEU A 349 35.36 12.60 10.03
N SER A 350 34.33 12.46 10.87
CA SER A 350 34.42 12.41 12.31
C SER A 350 33.96 11.04 12.83
N GLU A 351 34.26 10.76 14.09
CA GLU A 351 33.79 9.54 14.77
C GLU A 351 32.24 9.55 14.95
N GLU A 352 31.64 10.73 15.04
CA GLU A 352 30.19 10.91 15.20
C GLU A 352 29.39 10.56 13.92
N ASP A 353 30.09 10.53 12.77
CA ASP A 353 29.47 10.17 11.49
C ASP A 353 29.32 8.66 11.30
N VAL A 354 29.92 7.88 12.17
CA VAL A 354 29.93 6.43 12.06
C VAL A 354 28.81 5.82 12.92
N GLY A 355 27.96 5.01 12.30
CA GLY A 355 26.93 4.23 12.97
C GLY A 355 27.45 2.86 13.44
N PHE A 356 26.58 2.09 14.08
CA PHE A 356 26.90 0.75 14.60
C PHE A 356 25.82 -0.27 14.26
N ALA A 357 26.23 -1.47 13.86
CA ALA A 357 25.38 -2.63 13.67
C ALA A 357 26.02 -3.86 14.32
N GLY A 358 25.23 -4.67 15.03
CA GLY A 358 25.73 -5.88 15.67
C GLY A 358 26.12 -6.96 14.67
N LEU A 359 25.38 -7.09 13.58
CA LEU A 359 25.60 -8.11 12.57
C LEU A 359 25.34 -7.58 11.15
N VAL A 360 26.33 -7.71 10.26
CA VAL A 360 26.19 -7.45 8.83
C VAL A 360 26.67 -8.69 8.08
N TYR A 361 25.81 -9.26 7.21
CA TYR A 361 26.17 -10.46 6.48
C TYR A 361 25.52 -10.49 5.09
N GLU A 362 26.15 -11.24 4.19
CA GLU A 362 25.71 -11.43 2.82
C GLU A 362 25.19 -12.85 2.61
N ILE A 363 24.04 -12.99 1.95
CA ILE A 363 23.48 -14.26 1.51
C ILE A 363 23.34 -14.23 -0.01
N CYS A 364 23.80 -15.28 -0.68
CA CYS A 364 23.57 -15.48 -2.12
C CYS A 364 22.37 -16.41 -2.30
N ILE A 365 21.36 -15.93 -3.04
CA ILE A 365 20.14 -16.69 -3.37
C ILE A 365 19.89 -16.56 -4.86
N ASN A 366 19.86 -17.69 -5.59
CA ASN A 366 19.67 -17.74 -7.04
C ASN A 366 20.63 -16.78 -7.80
N ASP A 367 21.92 -16.80 -7.45
CA ASP A 367 22.98 -15.94 -8.02
C ASP A 367 22.84 -14.43 -7.72
N GLU A 368 21.81 -14.01 -7.00
CA GLU A 368 21.67 -12.66 -6.50
C GLU A 368 22.15 -12.57 -5.04
N LYS A 369 22.86 -11.49 -4.75
CA LYS A 369 23.43 -11.24 -3.42
C LYS A 369 22.57 -10.27 -2.66
N TYR A 370 22.24 -10.63 -1.42
CA TYR A 370 21.47 -9.80 -0.50
C TYR A 370 22.29 -9.53 0.76
N THR A 371 22.38 -8.26 1.18
CA THR A 371 23.08 -7.87 2.41
C THR A 371 22.09 -7.59 3.50
N PHE A 372 22.25 -8.28 4.63
CA PHE A 372 21.46 -8.13 5.84
C PHE A 372 22.22 -7.33 6.87
N ILE A 373 21.56 -6.37 7.49
CA ILE A 373 22.04 -5.55 8.59
C ILE A 373 21.07 -5.78 9.75
N GLU A 374 21.53 -6.49 10.77
CA GLU A 374 20.71 -6.89 11.92
C GLU A 374 21.38 -6.41 13.23
N ASP A 375 20.67 -6.55 14.37
CA ASP A 375 21.13 -6.13 15.70
C ASP A 375 21.54 -4.64 15.75
N VAL A 376 20.68 -3.79 15.18
CA VAL A 376 20.89 -2.35 15.17
C VAL A 376 20.46 -1.71 16.49
N VAL A 377 21.15 -0.66 16.91
CA VAL A 377 20.95 -0.01 18.22
C VAL A 377 19.58 0.64 18.35
N ASN A 378 19.05 1.22 17.27
CA ASN A 378 17.78 1.95 17.27
C ASN A 378 17.01 1.68 15.98
N PRO A 379 16.30 0.55 15.90
CA PRO A 379 15.57 0.22 14.67
C PRO A 379 14.40 1.21 14.48
N LYS A 380 14.63 2.27 13.71
CA LYS A 380 13.57 3.21 13.25
C LYS A 380 13.11 2.89 11.83
N SER A 381 13.61 1.83 11.25
CA SER A 381 13.21 1.28 9.96
C SER A 381 13.33 -0.24 10.03
N CYS A 382 12.52 -0.94 9.27
CA CYS A 382 12.53 -2.40 9.21
C CYS A 382 12.33 -2.87 7.77
N THR A 383 12.63 -4.14 7.53
CA THR A 383 12.45 -4.75 6.21
C THR A 383 11.59 -6.00 6.32
N LEU A 384 10.53 -6.07 5.52
CA LEU A 384 9.74 -7.26 5.30
C LEU A 384 10.36 -8.06 4.15
N TYR A 385 10.92 -9.20 4.47
CA TYR A 385 11.57 -10.09 3.53
C TYR A 385 10.60 -11.17 3.07
N ILE A 386 10.23 -11.15 1.77
CA ILE A 386 9.26 -12.06 1.18
C ILE A 386 9.99 -13.12 0.36
N GLN A 387 9.71 -14.38 0.63
CA GLN A 387 10.12 -15.50 -0.22
C GLN A 387 8.89 -16.20 -0.77
N ALA A 388 8.81 -16.32 -2.10
CA ALA A 388 7.74 -17.08 -2.73
C ALA A 388 8.23 -17.69 -4.07
N PRO A 389 7.59 -18.78 -4.54
CA PRO A 389 8.03 -19.49 -5.75
C PRO A 389 7.73 -18.72 -7.03
N ASN A 390 6.65 -17.92 -7.07
CA ASN A 390 6.14 -17.27 -8.27
C ASN A 390 5.97 -15.76 -8.09
N ASP A 391 6.17 -15.01 -9.17
CA ASP A 391 5.93 -13.56 -9.20
C ASP A 391 4.49 -13.16 -8.82
N TYR A 392 3.51 -13.99 -9.15
CA TYR A 392 2.11 -13.74 -8.82
C TYR A 392 1.88 -13.75 -7.31
N THR A 393 2.43 -14.74 -6.62
CA THR A 393 2.33 -14.86 -5.16
C THR A 393 3.07 -13.72 -4.47
N ILE A 394 4.26 -13.35 -4.98
CA ILE A 394 5.03 -12.20 -4.48
C ILE A 394 4.20 -10.92 -4.58
N LYS A 395 3.58 -10.66 -5.73
CA LYS A 395 2.74 -9.48 -5.93
C LYS A 395 1.53 -9.47 -4.99
N GLN A 396 0.83 -10.60 -4.85
CA GLN A 396 -0.30 -10.71 -3.91
C GLN A 396 0.11 -10.43 -2.46
N ILE A 397 1.28 -10.94 -2.04
CA ILE A 397 1.79 -10.68 -0.68
C ILE A 397 2.16 -9.20 -0.53
N LYS A 398 2.79 -8.58 -1.54
CA LYS A 398 3.12 -7.14 -1.53
C LYS A 398 1.87 -6.26 -1.42
N ASP A 399 0.83 -6.57 -2.19
CA ASP A 399 -0.44 -5.85 -2.14
C ASP A 399 -1.10 -6.01 -0.75
N ALA A 400 -1.09 -7.22 -0.19
CA ALA A 400 -1.61 -7.48 1.15
C ALA A 400 -0.81 -6.77 2.26
N ILE A 401 0.52 -6.68 2.15
CA ILE A 401 1.39 -5.93 3.06
C ILE A 401 1.05 -4.44 3.02
N ARG A 402 0.94 -3.89 1.81
CA ARG A 402 0.65 -2.47 1.61
C ARG A 402 -0.67 -2.07 2.26
N ASP A 403 -1.70 -2.89 2.06
CA ASP A 403 -3.02 -2.63 2.59
C ASP A 403 -3.08 -2.86 4.10
N GLY A 404 -2.43 -3.92 4.60
CA GLY A 404 -2.33 -4.18 6.03
C GLY A 404 -1.60 -3.06 6.80
N LEU A 405 -0.48 -2.56 6.27
CA LEU A 405 0.24 -1.42 6.88
C LEU A 405 -0.62 -0.15 6.90
N ARG A 406 -1.35 0.13 5.82
CA ARG A 406 -2.25 1.29 5.76
C ARG A 406 -3.44 1.15 6.70
N SER A 407 -4.01 -0.06 6.78
CA SER A 407 -5.12 -0.37 7.69
C SER A 407 -4.73 -0.11 9.15
N ILE A 408 -3.54 -0.57 9.58
CA ILE A 408 -3.03 -0.31 10.92
C ILE A 408 -2.75 1.18 11.13
N LYS A 409 -2.12 1.85 10.15
CA LYS A 409 -1.86 3.29 10.20
C LYS A 409 -3.14 4.09 10.38
N ASN A 410 -4.17 3.81 9.58
CA ASN A 410 -5.47 4.48 9.67
C ASN A 410 -6.10 4.30 11.05
N CYS A 411 -6.04 3.08 11.61
CA CYS A 411 -6.52 2.79 12.95
C CYS A 411 -5.83 3.63 14.03
N ILE A 412 -4.51 3.80 13.94
CA ILE A 412 -3.72 4.59 14.88
C ILE A 412 -4.00 6.09 14.74
N GLU A 413 -4.14 6.60 13.51
CA GLU A 413 -4.39 8.02 13.25
C GLU A 413 -5.81 8.43 13.65
N ASP A 414 -6.83 7.61 13.34
CA ASP A 414 -8.22 7.87 13.70
C ASP A 414 -8.53 7.63 15.19
N GLN A 415 -7.72 6.86 15.90
CA GLN A 415 -7.91 6.45 17.30
C GLN A 415 -9.28 5.80 17.56
N CYS A 416 -9.86 5.18 16.56
CA CYS A 416 -11.11 4.45 16.66
C CYS A 416 -11.23 3.37 15.59
N VAL A 417 -12.01 2.34 15.91
CA VAL A 417 -12.42 1.29 14.98
C VAL A 417 -13.93 1.11 15.05
N ILE A 418 -14.45 0.30 14.16
CA ILE A 418 -15.85 -0.07 14.10
C ILE A 418 -15.95 -1.60 14.08
N SER A 419 -17.07 -2.12 14.59
CA SER A 419 -17.39 -3.53 14.48
C SER A 419 -17.54 -3.92 13.00
N GLY A 420 -16.84 -4.98 12.58
CA GLY A 420 -16.81 -5.47 11.20
C GLY A 420 -17.94 -6.44 10.86
N ALA A 421 -17.69 -7.37 9.94
CA ALA A 421 -18.63 -8.42 9.50
C ALA A 421 -19.98 -7.88 8.99
N GLY A 422 -20.02 -6.68 8.38
CA GLY A 422 -21.26 -6.08 7.87
C GLY A 422 -22.17 -5.48 8.94
N SER A 423 -21.69 -5.32 10.17
CA SER A 423 -22.51 -4.81 11.28
C SER A 423 -22.95 -3.36 11.06
N PHE A 424 -22.07 -2.51 10.53
CA PHE A 424 -22.41 -1.14 10.18
C PHE A 424 -23.51 -1.10 9.10
N GLU A 425 -23.40 -1.93 8.07
CA GLU A 425 -24.35 -1.97 6.95
C GLU A 425 -25.74 -2.41 7.39
N ILE A 426 -25.83 -3.38 8.32
CA ILE A 426 -27.11 -3.82 8.90
C ILE A 426 -27.72 -2.71 9.77
N ALA A 427 -26.95 -2.11 10.66
CA ALA A 427 -27.41 -1.00 11.50
C ALA A 427 -27.87 0.20 10.68
N ALA A 428 -27.10 0.57 9.65
CA ALA A 428 -27.41 1.63 8.71
C ALA A 428 -28.70 1.35 7.92
N TYR A 429 -28.90 0.11 7.47
CA TYR A 429 -30.13 -0.34 6.82
C TYR A 429 -31.35 -0.13 7.72
N CYS A 430 -31.30 -0.63 8.95
CA CYS A 430 -32.40 -0.51 9.91
C CYS A 430 -32.72 0.98 10.18
N LYS A 431 -31.69 1.80 10.40
CA LYS A 431 -31.88 3.23 10.67
C LYS A 431 -32.48 3.97 9.48
N LEU A 432 -31.99 3.72 8.28
CA LEU A 432 -32.55 4.34 7.07
C LEU A 432 -34.01 3.92 6.84
N LYS A 433 -34.37 2.67 7.15
CA LYS A 433 -35.75 2.18 7.07
C LYS A 433 -36.68 2.79 8.12
N GLU A 434 -36.18 3.13 9.30
CA GLU A 434 -36.91 3.90 10.30
C GLU A 434 -37.17 5.34 9.84
N GLU A 435 -36.14 6.00 9.35
CA GLU A 435 -36.23 7.38 8.87
C GLU A 435 -37.07 7.50 7.58
N GLU A 436 -37.03 6.49 6.69
CA GLU A 436 -37.87 6.38 5.51
C GLU A 436 -39.37 6.53 5.86
N LYS A 437 -39.82 5.98 7.01
CA LYS A 437 -41.22 6.08 7.46
C LYS A 437 -41.62 7.49 7.87
N LYS A 438 -40.65 8.32 8.28
CA LYS A 438 -40.89 9.71 8.72
C LYS A 438 -40.91 10.70 7.58
N ILE A 439 -40.29 10.38 6.46
CA ILE A 439 -40.15 11.28 5.32
C ILE A 439 -41.40 11.22 4.44
N ARG A 440 -41.93 12.40 4.11
CA ARG A 440 -43.06 12.57 3.19
C ARG A 440 -42.56 13.03 1.82
N GLY A 441 -43.08 12.41 0.76
CA GLY A 441 -42.76 12.80 -0.61
C GLY A 441 -41.87 11.80 -1.35
N LYS A 442 -41.45 12.17 -2.57
CA LYS A 442 -40.71 11.29 -3.48
C LYS A 442 -39.27 10.99 -3.03
N GLN A 443 -38.72 11.77 -2.10
CA GLN A 443 -37.39 11.51 -1.54
C GLN A 443 -37.32 10.22 -0.72
N LYS A 444 -38.47 9.70 -0.26
CA LYS A 444 -38.56 8.40 0.42
C LYS A 444 -37.92 7.27 -0.36
N PHE A 445 -38.07 7.24 -1.68
CA PHE A 445 -37.51 6.21 -2.55
C PHE A 445 -35.96 6.22 -2.57
N SER A 446 -35.35 7.37 -2.35
CA SER A 446 -33.88 7.48 -2.26
C SER A 446 -33.34 6.77 -1.01
N PHE A 447 -34.08 6.82 0.10
CA PHE A 447 -33.73 6.11 1.32
C PHE A 447 -33.83 4.59 1.13
N ASP A 448 -34.87 4.11 0.42
CA ASP A 448 -34.99 2.68 0.07
C ASP A 448 -33.83 2.22 -0.78
N VAL A 449 -33.46 2.98 -1.84
CA VAL A 449 -32.30 2.68 -2.68
C VAL A 449 -31.02 2.62 -1.86
N TYR A 450 -30.79 3.62 -1.01
CA TYR A 450 -29.56 3.68 -0.20
C TYR A 450 -29.48 2.53 0.81
N ALA A 451 -30.55 2.26 1.53
CA ALA A 451 -30.61 1.16 2.48
C ALA A 451 -30.29 -0.19 1.80
N ASN A 452 -30.92 -0.46 0.66
CA ASN A 452 -30.68 -1.69 -0.08
C ASN A 452 -29.26 -1.75 -0.68
N SER A 453 -28.66 -0.62 -1.06
CA SER A 453 -27.30 -0.58 -1.58
C SER A 453 -26.25 -0.97 -0.52
N LEU A 454 -26.43 -0.52 0.71
CA LEU A 454 -25.56 -0.91 1.83
C LEU A 454 -25.73 -2.39 2.19
N LEU A 455 -26.98 -2.88 2.21
CA LEU A 455 -27.28 -4.27 2.51
C LEU A 455 -26.69 -5.24 1.46
N ASN A 456 -26.34 -4.76 0.26
CA ASN A 456 -25.66 -5.60 -0.74
C ASN A 456 -24.28 -6.08 -0.28
N ILE A 457 -23.57 -5.37 0.62
CA ILE A 457 -22.29 -5.83 1.14
C ILE A 457 -22.45 -7.15 1.92
N PRO A 458 -23.25 -7.24 3.00
CA PRO A 458 -23.45 -8.51 3.70
C PRO A 458 -24.11 -9.59 2.82
N LYS A 459 -24.99 -9.20 1.86
CA LYS A 459 -25.57 -10.16 0.89
C LYS A 459 -24.48 -10.85 0.06
N ILE A 460 -23.55 -10.09 -0.49
CA ILE A 460 -22.45 -10.61 -1.30
C ILE A 460 -21.51 -11.48 -0.45
N LEU A 461 -21.23 -11.08 0.78
CA LEU A 461 -20.40 -11.87 1.69
C LEU A 461 -21.01 -13.24 1.95
N LEU A 462 -22.33 -13.32 2.14
CA LEU A 462 -23.07 -14.57 2.30
C LEU A 462 -23.11 -15.38 0.99
N GLU A 463 -23.38 -14.72 -0.16
CA GLU A 463 -23.35 -15.34 -1.49
C GLU A 463 -22.00 -16.03 -1.75
N ASN A 464 -20.91 -15.33 -1.48
CA ASN A 464 -19.55 -15.85 -1.67
C ASN A 464 -19.19 -16.96 -0.67
N SER A 465 -19.91 -17.04 0.46
CA SER A 465 -19.73 -18.09 1.46
C SER A 465 -20.58 -19.33 1.19
N GLY A 466 -21.54 -19.24 0.25
CA GLY A 466 -22.46 -20.32 -0.08
C GLY A 466 -23.57 -20.56 0.96
N LEU A 467 -23.87 -19.53 1.77
CA LEU A 467 -24.93 -19.57 2.79
C LEU A 467 -26.25 -19.03 2.25
N ASP A 468 -27.38 -19.40 2.89
CA ASP A 468 -28.67 -18.80 2.55
C ASP A 468 -28.72 -17.33 2.94
N ILE A 469 -28.84 -16.48 1.89
CA ILE A 469 -28.81 -15.04 2.04
C ILE A 469 -30.03 -14.53 2.79
N HIS A 470 -31.23 -15.06 2.45
CA HIS A 470 -32.48 -14.53 2.96
C HIS A 470 -32.67 -14.85 4.42
N GLU A 471 -32.55 -16.12 4.79
CA GLU A 471 -32.72 -16.56 6.18
C GLU A 471 -31.72 -15.90 7.11
N THR A 472 -30.43 -15.87 6.71
CA THR A 472 -29.37 -15.29 7.52
C THR A 472 -29.55 -13.80 7.76
N LEU A 473 -29.87 -13.04 6.70
CA LEU A 473 -30.04 -11.58 6.83
C LEU A 473 -31.30 -11.22 7.60
N PHE A 474 -32.41 -11.89 7.37
CA PHE A 474 -33.63 -11.63 8.15
C PHE A 474 -33.40 -11.89 9.64
N ASN A 475 -32.76 -13.00 9.99
CA ASN A 475 -32.39 -13.29 11.37
C ASN A 475 -31.49 -12.22 12.00
N ALA A 476 -30.53 -11.70 11.25
CA ALA A 476 -29.64 -10.64 11.73
C ALA A 476 -30.36 -9.30 11.91
N ILE A 477 -31.22 -8.92 10.95
CA ILE A 477 -32.01 -7.69 11.01
C ILE A 477 -33.04 -7.75 12.15
N ASP A 478 -33.76 -8.86 12.29
CA ASP A 478 -34.77 -9.04 13.33
C ASP A 478 -34.15 -8.99 14.73
N LYS A 479 -33.02 -9.67 14.95
CA LYS A 479 -32.29 -9.60 16.22
C LYS A 479 -31.79 -8.19 16.52
N TYR A 480 -31.24 -7.49 15.52
CA TYR A 480 -30.79 -6.11 15.71
C TYR A 480 -31.95 -5.14 15.99
N MET A 481 -33.12 -5.33 15.34
CA MET A 481 -34.31 -4.54 15.63
C MET A 481 -34.88 -4.80 17.03
N ALA A 482 -34.73 -6.00 17.56
CA ALA A 482 -35.16 -6.36 18.91
C ALA A 482 -34.24 -5.75 19.99
N ASP A 483 -32.94 -5.72 19.72
CA ASP A 483 -31.94 -5.15 20.63
C ASP A 483 -30.90 -4.34 19.83
N GLN A 484 -31.02 -3.02 19.90
CA GLN A 484 -30.13 -2.08 19.20
C GLN A 484 -28.88 -1.70 20.05
N SER A 485 -28.66 -2.35 21.19
CA SER A 485 -27.54 -2.03 22.08
C SER A 485 -26.19 -2.37 21.49
N GLU A 486 -26.11 -3.49 20.73
CA GLU A 486 -24.87 -3.95 20.13
C GLU A 486 -25.00 -4.14 18.61
N PRO A 487 -24.00 -3.69 17.83
CA PRO A 487 -24.01 -3.87 16.38
C PRO A 487 -23.79 -5.34 16.01
N LEU A 488 -24.77 -5.94 15.36
CA LEU A 488 -24.73 -7.34 14.93
C LEU A 488 -24.21 -7.45 13.49
N GLY A 489 -23.19 -8.28 13.29
CA GLY A 489 -22.70 -8.70 11.98
C GLY A 489 -23.12 -10.13 11.65
N VAL A 490 -22.59 -10.68 10.58
CA VAL A 490 -22.90 -12.05 10.11
C VAL A 490 -21.65 -12.93 10.14
N ASP A 491 -21.76 -14.11 10.73
CA ASP A 491 -20.73 -15.14 10.69
C ASP A 491 -20.77 -15.86 9.33
N LEU A 492 -19.65 -15.86 8.62
CA LEU A 492 -19.55 -16.47 7.30
C LEU A 492 -19.37 -18.00 7.33
N ASP A 493 -19.11 -18.56 8.51
CA ASP A 493 -18.98 -20.02 8.68
C ASP A 493 -20.29 -20.67 9.08
N THR A 494 -21.03 -20.07 10.01
CA THR A 494 -22.26 -20.61 10.55
C THR A 494 -23.55 -20.00 9.97
N GLY A 495 -23.46 -18.75 9.46
CA GLY A 495 -24.63 -17.96 9.07
C GLY A 495 -25.37 -17.32 10.25
N GLU A 496 -24.87 -17.43 11.48
CA GLU A 496 -25.54 -16.85 12.64
C GLU A 496 -25.15 -15.37 12.84
N PRO A 497 -26.06 -14.54 13.39
CA PRO A 497 -25.73 -13.19 13.79
C PRO A 497 -24.71 -13.18 14.93
N ILE A 498 -23.66 -12.40 14.80
CA ILE A 498 -22.56 -12.29 15.77
C ILE A 498 -22.27 -10.85 16.15
N VAL A 499 -21.76 -10.67 17.35
CA VAL A 499 -21.14 -9.42 17.79
C VAL A 499 -19.68 -9.44 17.35
N ALA A 500 -19.38 -8.76 16.22
CA ALA A 500 -18.11 -8.94 15.51
C ALA A 500 -16.89 -8.49 16.32
N HIS A 501 -17.01 -7.42 17.12
CA HIS A 501 -15.89 -6.92 17.95
C HIS A 501 -15.48 -7.92 19.04
N LEU A 502 -16.40 -8.75 19.59
CA LEU A 502 -16.05 -9.79 20.55
C LEU A 502 -15.23 -10.94 19.92
N LYS A 503 -15.37 -11.15 18.60
CA LYS A 503 -14.55 -12.10 17.83
C LYS A 503 -13.29 -11.48 17.24
N GLY A 504 -13.00 -10.21 17.55
CA GLY A 504 -11.83 -9.50 17.04
C GLY A 504 -11.93 -9.12 15.55
N ILE A 505 -13.15 -8.93 15.03
CA ILE A 505 -13.36 -8.52 13.63
C ILE A 505 -13.68 -7.03 13.62
N TYR A 506 -12.72 -6.23 13.13
CA TYR A 506 -12.81 -4.77 13.12
C TYR A 506 -12.65 -4.20 11.72
N ASP A 507 -13.37 -3.13 11.43
CA ASP A 507 -13.23 -2.30 10.23
C ASP A 507 -12.72 -0.90 10.62
N ASN A 508 -11.97 -0.26 9.72
CA ASN A 508 -11.49 1.11 9.92
C ASN A 508 -12.61 2.13 9.75
N TYR A 509 -12.66 3.07 10.68
CA TYR A 509 -13.64 4.16 10.66
C TYR A 509 -13.51 5.03 9.40
N CYS A 510 -12.29 5.48 9.06
CA CYS A 510 -12.06 6.34 7.89
C CYS A 510 -12.49 5.65 6.59
N VAL A 511 -12.30 4.34 6.46
CA VAL A 511 -12.71 3.57 5.28
C VAL A 511 -14.23 3.63 5.11
N LYS A 512 -15.01 3.35 6.16
CA LYS A 512 -16.48 3.43 6.09
C LYS A 512 -16.96 4.85 5.80
N LYS A 513 -16.37 5.85 6.44
CA LYS A 513 -16.67 7.27 6.19
C LYS A 513 -16.44 7.67 4.74
N GLN A 514 -15.32 7.22 4.16
CA GLN A 514 -15.00 7.49 2.76
C GLN A 514 -15.92 6.73 1.80
N ILE A 515 -16.26 5.47 2.09
CA ILE A 515 -17.23 4.71 1.30
C ILE A 515 -18.56 5.48 1.20
N ILE A 516 -19.12 5.91 2.33
CA ILE A 516 -20.36 6.70 2.35
C ILE A 516 -20.21 7.97 1.52
N SER A 517 -19.13 8.72 1.73
CA SER A 517 -18.94 10.03 1.12
C SER A 517 -18.68 9.95 -0.38
N ILE A 518 -17.77 9.07 -0.80
CA ILE A 518 -17.35 8.96 -2.19
C ILE A 518 -18.40 8.23 -3.04
N ALA A 519 -18.96 7.11 -2.54
CA ALA A 519 -20.00 6.40 -3.29
C ALA A 519 -21.21 7.29 -3.56
N THR A 520 -21.61 8.12 -2.59
CA THR A 520 -22.70 9.08 -2.78
C THR A 520 -22.35 10.12 -3.83
N ALA A 521 -21.20 10.76 -3.72
CA ALA A 521 -20.81 11.83 -4.65
C ALA A 521 -20.74 11.35 -6.10
N ILE A 522 -20.19 10.15 -6.31
CA ILE A 522 -20.04 9.58 -7.66
C ILE A 522 -21.38 9.15 -8.23
N SER A 523 -22.19 8.44 -7.45
CA SER A 523 -23.51 8.01 -7.91
C SER A 523 -24.39 9.21 -8.28
N GLN A 524 -24.33 10.29 -7.51
CA GLN A 524 -25.01 11.55 -7.85
C GLN A 524 -24.52 12.15 -9.18
N GLN A 525 -23.20 12.22 -9.36
CA GLN A 525 -22.64 12.75 -10.60
C GLN A 525 -23.07 11.92 -11.81
N ILE A 526 -22.97 10.60 -11.75
CA ILE A 526 -23.32 9.70 -12.86
C ILE A 526 -24.81 9.75 -13.18
N LEU A 527 -25.69 9.82 -12.17
CA LEU A 527 -27.15 9.90 -12.35
C LEU A 527 -27.60 11.25 -12.94
N LEU A 528 -26.83 12.32 -12.74
CA LEU A 528 -27.14 13.66 -13.27
C LEU A 528 -26.55 13.91 -14.67
N VAL A 529 -25.81 12.96 -15.25
CA VAL A 529 -25.29 13.07 -16.62
C VAL A 529 -26.44 12.90 -17.62
N ASP A 530 -26.73 13.94 -18.38
CA ASP A 530 -27.78 13.96 -19.41
C ASP A 530 -27.23 13.78 -20.85
N GLU A 531 -25.96 14.07 -21.07
CA GLU A 531 -25.32 13.95 -22.39
C GLU A 531 -23.88 13.45 -22.26
N ILE A 532 -23.49 12.47 -23.06
CA ILE A 532 -22.10 12.03 -23.21
C ILE A 532 -21.59 12.52 -24.56
N ILE A 533 -20.59 13.39 -24.54
CA ILE A 533 -19.96 13.95 -25.73
C ILE A 533 -18.59 13.29 -25.89
N ARG A 534 -18.42 12.58 -27.00
CA ARG A 534 -17.12 12.03 -27.38
C ARG A 534 -16.42 13.03 -28.29
N ALA A 535 -15.36 13.67 -27.83
CA ALA A 535 -14.53 14.54 -28.65
C ALA A 535 -13.90 13.74 -29.80
N GLY A 536 -14.00 14.26 -31.02
CA GLY A 536 -13.35 13.65 -32.19
C GLY A 536 -11.83 13.63 -31.99
N LYS A 537 -11.14 12.73 -32.70
CA LYS A 537 -9.65 12.70 -32.71
C LYS A 537 -9.12 14.07 -33.13
N SER A 538 -8.12 14.58 -32.46
CA SER A 538 -7.40 15.79 -32.86
C SER A 538 -6.75 15.57 -34.21
N MET A 539 -6.66 16.62 -35.05
CA MET A 539 -6.11 16.55 -36.41
C MET A 539 -4.63 16.06 -36.53
N GLY A 540 -4.02 15.59 -35.46
CA GLY A 540 -2.63 15.15 -35.43
C GLY A 540 -2.39 13.64 -35.48
N GLU A 541 -3.41 12.79 -35.51
CA GLU A 541 -3.28 11.33 -35.47
C GLU A 541 -3.57 10.62 -36.83
N GLU A 542 -3.57 11.34 -37.93
CA GLU A 542 -3.45 10.74 -39.27
C GLU A 542 -1.99 10.84 -39.75
N LYS A 543 -1.13 9.95 -39.21
CA LYS A 543 0.11 9.55 -39.89
C LYS A 543 0.35 8.09 -39.64
#